data_ed01ecc75fcbcb15909e0979cfd74c36
#
_entry.id   ed01ecc75fcbcb15909e0979cfd74c36
#
_cell.length_a   1.000
_cell.length_b   1.000
_cell.length_c   1.000
_cell.angle_alpha   90.00
_cell.angle_beta   90.00
_cell.angle_gamma   90.00
#
_symmetry.space_group_name_H-M   'P 1'
#
loop_
_entity.id
_entity.type
_entity.pdbx_description
1 polymer ?
#
loop_
_entity_poly.entity_id
_entity_poly.type
_entity_poly.pdbx_seq_one_letter_code
_entity_poly.pdbx_strand_id
1 'polypeptide(L)'
;MRTTHRVQADYDENVKSYDKVRFGTVGGQYVNQAEQDFVASLIGGSRVLEVGTATGRFAVTLIKRGAEYTGVDISQEMLRATYERISRHGAVVRMDGCHLGFGSYFDYVQCVRTFHFLPKPVDALQGMFTALRSSGKCLVTFETDNLFRRFLLFFGIGTSEQYYYKISDVEAMFLKAGLTVVKSGSVMRIPVTVYRRCPRSFLWILKRLDRLWPLPMHDYVLGEK
;
A
#
# COMPACT_ATOMS: atom_id res chain seq x y z
N MET A 1 -18.62 7.61 4.30
CA MET A 1 -17.80 6.43 3.99
C MET A 1 -17.98 6.07 2.54
N ARG A 2 -16.92 5.91 1.76
CA ARG A 2 -17.05 5.55 0.34
C ARG A 2 -17.43 4.08 0.22
N THR A 3 -18.44 3.80 -0.61
CA THR A 3 -18.69 2.41 -1.03
C THR A 3 -17.57 1.96 -1.98
N THR A 4 -17.34 0.66 -2.06
CA THR A 4 -16.37 0.04 -2.99
C THR A 4 -16.55 0.55 -4.43
N HIS A 5 -17.81 0.70 -4.89
CA HIS A 5 -18.13 1.25 -6.21
C HIS A 5 -17.69 2.70 -6.42
N ARG A 6 -17.81 3.54 -5.39
CA ARG A 6 -17.37 4.94 -5.49
C ARG A 6 -15.84 5.04 -5.54
N VAL A 7 -15.14 4.22 -4.75
CA VAL A 7 -13.68 4.11 -4.81
C VAL A 7 -13.26 3.68 -6.22
N GLN A 8 -13.87 2.64 -6.77
CA GLN A 8 -13.60 2.17 -8.12
C GLN A 8 -13.78 3.28 -9.16
N ALA A 9 -14.92 3.96 -9.17
CA ALA A 9 -15.23 5.01 -10.14
C ALA A 9 -14.21 6.15 -10.10
N ASP A 10 -13.82 6.60 -8.91
CA ASP A 10 -12.80 7.64 -8.74
C ASP A 10 -11.43 7.23 -9.30
N TYR A 11 -11.04 5.97 -9.13
CA TYR A 11 -9.77 5.45 -9.66
C TYR A 11 -9.83 5.25 -11.18
N ASP A 12 -10.96 4.78 -11.73
CA ASP A 12 -11.16 4.65 -13.18
C ASP A 12 -11.07 6.02 -13.88
N GLU A 13 -11.67 7.07 -13.29
CA GLU A 13 -11.65 8.42 -13.85
C GLU A 13 -10.26 9.07 -13.79
N ASN A 14 -9.51 8.83 -12.72
CA ASN A 14 -8.27 9.54 -12.43
C ASN A 14 -7.00 8.82 -12.91
N VAL A 15 -7.09 7.68 -13.58
CA VAL A 15 -5.92 6.85 -13.98
C VAL A 15 -4.86 7.64 -14.74
N LYS A 16 -5.26 8.49 -15.71
CA LYS A 16 -4.33 9.26 -16.56
C LYS A 16 -3.50 10.29 -15.78
N SER A 17 -4.05 10.84 -14.71
CA SER A 17 -3.39 11.86 -13.88
C SER A 17 -2.75 11.29 -12.61
N TYR A 18 -3.04 10.05 -12.27
CA TYR A 18 -2.71 9.42 -11.00
C TYR A 18 -1.23 9.54 -10.62
N ASP A 19 -0.35 9.10 -11.50
CA ASP A 19 1.10 9.13 -11.25
C ASP A 19 1.64 10.56 -11.24
N LYS A 20 1.16 11.42 -12.16
CA LYS A 20 1.57 12.83 -12.24
C LYS A 20 1.22 13.58 -10.95
N VAL A 21 0.00 13.39 -10.44
CA VAL A 21 -0.46 14.04 -9.22
C VAL A 21 0.29 13.52 -7.99
N ARG A 22 0.57 12.22 -7.93
CA ARG A 22 1.19 11.60 -6.74
C ARG A 22 2.71 11.68 -6.74
N PHE A 23 3.35 11.54 -7.90
CA PHE A 23 4.80 11.34 -8.04
C PHE A 23 5.47 12.30 -9.03
N GLY A 24 4.75 13.26 -9.62
CA GLY A 24 5.28 14.19 -10.61
C GLY A 24 6.24 15.25 -10.05
N THR A 25 6.23 15.48 -8.73
CA THR A 25 7.16 16.42 -8.07
C THR A 25 8.40 15.70 -7.55
N VAL A 26 9.49 16.44 -7.29
CA VAL A 26 10.73 15.87 -6.71
C VAL A 26 10.46 15.17 -5.38
N GLY A 27 9.65 15.79 -4.51
CA GLY A 27 9.26 15.16 -3.25
C GLY A 27 8.35 13.94 -3.42
N GLY A 28 7.46 13.96 -4.42
CA GLY A 28 6.65 12.79 -4.79
C GLY A 28 7.50 11.62 -5.30
N GLN A 29 8.50 11.91 -6.13
CA GLN A 29 9.47 10.91 -6.61
C GLN A 29 10.28 10.31 -5.45
N TYR A 30 10.70 11.15 -4.50
CA TYR A 30 11.39 10.66 -3.30
C TYR A 30 10.50 9.71 -2.48
N VAL A 31 9.25 10.07 -2.22
CA VAL A 31 8.28 9.21 -1.53
C VAL A 31 8.13 7.88 -2.25
N ASN A 32 7.92 7.92 -3.57
CA ASN A 32 7.79 6.73 -4.39
C ASN A 32 9.01 5.81 -4.29
N GLN A 33 10.22 6.37 -4.39
CA GLN A 33 11.44 5.60 -4.28
C GLN A 33 11.63 5.01 -2.88
N ALA A 34 11.38 5.79 -1.82
CA ALA A 34 11.51 5.34 -0.44
C ALA A 34 10.55 4.17 -0.12
N GLU A 35 9.30 4.24 -0.61
CA GLU A 35 8.35 3.15 -0.45
C GLU A 35 8.74 1.91 -1.26
N GLN A 36 9.26 2.07 -2.49
CA GLN A 36 9.76 0.95 -3.29
C GLN A 36 10.96 0.26 -2.64
N ASP A 37 11.92 1.04 -2.13
CA ASP A 37 13.10 0.50 -1.43
C ASP A 37 12.69 -0.23 -0.15
N PHE A 38 11.72 0.33 0.60
CA PHE A 38 11.16 -0.29 1.79
C PHE A 38 10.51 -1.64 1.47
N VAL A 39 9.57 -1.68 0.53
CA VAL A 39 8.91 -2.91 0.09
C VAL A 39 9.95 -3.93 -0.38
N ALA A 40 10.86 -3.50 -1.23
CA ALA A 40 11.90 -4.34 -1.81
C ALA A 40 12.86 -4.93 -0.76
N SER A 41 13.04 -4.27 0.38
CA SER A 41 13.85 -4.78 1.50
C SER A 41 13.20 -5.91 2.29
N LEU A 42 11.87 -6.07 2.16
CA LEU A 42 11.08 -7.05 2.90
C LEU A 42 10.72 -8.29 2.07
N ILE A 43 10.90 -8.21 0.74
CA ILE A 43 10.52 -9.31 -0.16
C ILE A 43 11.54 -10.42 -0.07
N GLY A 44 11.06 -11.61 0.29
CA GLY A 44 11.87 -12.82 0.39
C GLY A 44 11.41 -13.98 -0.50
N GLY A 45 10.53 -13.74 -1.48
CA GLY A 45 9.97 -14.83 -2.30
C GLY A 45 9.93 -14.50 -3.78
N SER A 46 9.69 -15.53 -4.61
CA SER A 46 9.62 -15.39 -6.07
C SER A 46 8.20 -15.11 -6.58
N ARG A 47 7.16 -15.64 -5.92
CA ARG A 47 5.76 -15.47 -6.31
C ARG A 47 5.09 -14.41 -5.44
N VAL A 48 4.77 -13.28 -6.06
CA VAL A 48 4.27 -12.08 -5.35
C VAL A 48 2.86 -11.74 -5.80
N LEU A 49 1.95 -11.59 -4.83
CA LEU A 49 0.62 -11.00 -5.03
C LEU A 49 0.61 -9.58 -4.48
N GLU A 50 0.19 -8.62 -5.31
CA GLU A 50 -0.08 -7.25 -4.87
C GLU A 50 -1.58 -6.95 -4.88
N VAL A 51 -2.13 -6.57 -3.73
CA VAL A 51 -3.53 -6.18 -3.56
C VAL A 51 -3.65 -4.66 -3.64
N GLY A 52 -4.37 -4.17 -4.66
CA GLY A 52 -4.46 -2.75 -5.00
C GLY A 52 -3.23 -2.28 -5.79
N THR A 53 -2.96 -2.93 -6.93
CA THR A 53 -1.78 -2.63 -7.76
C THR A 53 -1.79 -1.23 -8.38
N ALA A 54 -2.95 -0.60 -8.49
CA ALA A 54 -3.16 0.71 -9.15
C ALA A 54 -2.48 0.75 -10.53
N THR A 55 -1.55 1.70 -10.75
CA THR A 55 -0.81 1.84 -12.02
C THR A 55 0.45 0.96 -12.10
N GLY A 56 0.65 -0.01 -11.21
CA GLY A 56 1.76 -0.98 -11.27
C GLY A 56 3.13 -0.42 -10.90
N ARG A 57 3.20 0.59 -10.03
CA ARG A 57 4.48 1.21 -9.66
C ARG A 57 5.44 0.26 -8.91
N PHE A 58 4.90 -0.67 -8.10
CA PHE A 58 5.70 -1.70 -7.45
C PHE A 58 5.96 -2.89 -8.38
N ALA A 59 5.00 -3.22 -9.24
CA ALA A 59 5.10 -4.32 -10.19
C ALA A 59 6.40 -4.31 -10.97
N VAL A 60 6.77 -3.15 -11.55
CA VAL A 60 8.01 -3.01 -12.34
C VAL A 60 9.25 -3.32 -11.50
N THR A 61 9.30 -2.84 -10.25
CA THR A 61 10.45 -3.08 -9.36
C THR A 61 10.54 -4.55 -8.96
N LEU A 62 9.39 -5.18 -8.68
CA LEU A 62 9.31 -6.59 -8.30
C LEU A 62 9.73 -7.53 -9.44
N ILE A 63 9.19 -7.29 -10.63
CA ILE A 63 9.51 -8.06 -11.85
C ILE A 63 11.01 -7.93 -12.19
N LYS A 64 11.59 -6.72 -12.13
CA LYS A 64 13.03 -6.51 -12.35
C LYS A 64 13.91 -7.26 -11.35
N ARG A 65 13.38 -7.61 -10.19
CA ARG A 65 14.04 -8.45 -9.17
C ARG A 65 13.77 -9.94 -9.34
N GLY A 66 13.12 -10.34 -10.43
CA GLY A 66 12.84 -11.74 -10.76
C GLY A 66 11.55 -12.29 -10.13
N ALA A 67 10.66 -11.44 -9.60
CA ALA A 67 9.40 -11.92 -9.07
C ALA A 67 8.43 -12.36 -10.18
N GLU A 68 7.78 -13.50 -9.97
CA GLU A 68 6.56 -13.88 -10.67
C GLU A 68 5.41 -13.07 -10.07
N TYR A 69 4.99 -12.04 -10.81
CA TYR A 69 4.10 -11.01 -10.28
C TYR A 69 2.65 -11.26 -10.67
N THR A 70 1.76 -11.14 -9.68
CA THR A 70 0.31 -11.05 -9.88
C THR A 70 -0.21 -9.80 -9.16
N GLY A 71 -0.89 -8.92 -9.90
CA GLY A 71 -1.53 -7.72 -9.34
C GLY A 71 -3.06 -7.85 -9.37
N VAL A 72 -3.73 -7.46 -8.29
CA VAL A 72 -5.20 -7.32 -8.28
C VAL A 72 -5.61 -5.90 -7.98
N ASP A 73 -6.66 -5.45 -8.62
CA ASP A 73 -7.30 -4.16 -8.36
C ASP A 73 -8.80 -4.27 -8.70
N ILE A 74 -9.60 -3.39 -8.09
CA ILE A 74 -11.02 -3.31 -8.39
C ILE A 74 -11.27 -2.48 -9.66
N SER A 75 -10.38 -1.53 -9.96
CA SER A 75 -10.44 -0.66 -11.13
C SER A 75 -9.88 -1.36 -12.37
N GLN A 76 -10.71 -1.50 -13.40
CA GLN A 76 -10.30 -2.05 -14.69
C GLN A 76 -9.27 -1.17 -15.39
N GLU A 77 -9.42 0.15 -15.29
CA GLU A 77 -8.51 1.09 -15.94
C GLU A 77 -7.12 1.10 -15.26
N MET A 78 -7.05 0.95 -13.93
CA MET A 78 -5.78 0.77 -13.22
C MET A 78 -5.08 -0.52 -13.64
N LEU A 79 -5.81 -1.62 -13.78
CA LEU A 79 -5.25 -2.90 -14.26
C LEU A 79 -4.72 -2.78 -15.68
N ARG A 80 -5.43 -2.07 -16.57
CA ARG A 80 -4.96 -1.81 -17.94
C ARG A 80 -3.63 -1.05 -17.92
N ALA A 81 -3.55 0.03 -17.13
CA ALA A 81 -2.32 0.81 -16.97
C ALA A 81 -1.16 -0.04 -16.39
N THR A 82 -1.45 -0.91 -15.42
CA THR A 82 -0.46 -1.85 -14.88
C THR A 82 0.03 -2.82 -15.94
N TYR A 83 -0.87 -3.45 -16.68
CA TYR A 83 -0.53 -4.45 -17.70
C TYR A 83 0.34 -3.86 -18.83
N GLU A 84 0.02 -2.64 -19.27
CA GLU A 84 0.84 -1.91 -20.22
C GLU A 84 2.22 -1.58 -19.65
N ARG A 85 2.28 -1.12 -18.40
CA ARG A 85 3.53 -0.75 -17.72
C ARG A 85 4.49 -1.93 -17.53
N ILE A 86 3.98 -3.10 -17.18
CA ILE A 86 4.81 -4.30 -16.99
C ILE A 86 5.12 -5.01 -18.30
N SER A 87 4.73 -4.45 -19.45
CA SER A 87 4.98 -5.02 -20.78
C SER A 87 4.60 -6.50 -20.87
N ARG A 88 3.49 -6.87 -20.23
CA ARG A 88 2.96 -8.24 -20.16
C ARG A 88 3.79 -9.24 -19.34
N HIS A 89 4.79 -8.78 -18.59
CA HIS A 89 5.58 -9.61 -17.69
C HIS A 89 4.89 -9.78 -16.33
N GLY A 90 3.84 -10.63 -16.26
CA GLY A 90 3.06 -10.88 -15.06
C GLY A 90 1.57 -10.93 -15.34
N ALA A 91 0.80 -11.25 -14.32
CA ALA A 91 -0.65 -11.34 -14.38
C ALA A 91 -1.30 -10.12 -13.70
N VAL A 92 -2.44 -9.67 -14.24
CA VAL A 92 -3.32 -8.72 -13.57
C VAL A 92 -4.76 -9.26 -13.57
N VAL A 93 -5.43 -9.18 -12.44
CA VAL A 93 -6.77 -9.76 -12.26
C VAL A 93 -7.68 -8.73 -11.60
N ARG A 94 -8.86 -8.51 -12.17
CA ARG A 94 -9.87 -7.67 -11.54
C ARG A 94 -10.51 -8.42 -10.37
N MET A 95 -10.31 -7.90 -9.16
CA MET A 95 -10.78 -8.56 -7.94
C MET A 95 -10.96 -7.53 -6.81
N ASP A 96 -11.98 -7.73 -5.98
CA ASP A 96 -12.12 -6.99 -4.72
C ASP A 96 -11.12 -7.50 -3.70
N GLY A 97 -10.32 -6.62 -3.12
CA GLY A 97 -9.32 -6.95 -2.11
C GLY A 97 -9.90 -7.58 -0.82
N CYS A 98 -11.22 -7.41 -0.58
CA CYS A 98 -11.91 -8.09 0.51
C CYS A 98 -12.37 -9.53 0.16
N HIS A 99 -12.30 -9.94 -1.09
CA HIS A 99 -12.79 -11.23 -1.60
C HIS A 99 -11.78 -11.88 -2.53
N LEU A 100 -10.58 -12.16 -2.02
CA LEU A 100 -9.51 -12.80 -2.80
C LEU A 100 -9.83 -14.29 -2.99
N GLY A 101 -9.86 -14.73 -4.27
CA GLY A 101 -10.17 -16.12 -4.65
C GLY A 101 -8.94 -17.00 -4.92
N PHE A 102 -7.78 -16.69 -4.33
CA PHE A 102 -6.56 -17.46 -4.53
C PHE A 102 -6.40 -18.57 -3.48
N GLY A 103 -5.93 -19.74 -3.93
CA GLY A 103 -5.42 -20.79 -3.04
C GLY A 103 -3.98 -20.53 -2.61
N SER A 104 -3.44 -21.41 -1.77
CA SER A 104 -2.06 -21.33 -1.25
C SER A 104 -1.02 -21.44 -2.37
N TYR A 105 -0.49 -20.29 -2.79
CA TYR A 105 0.43 -20.21 -3.93
C TYR A 105 1.58 -19.22 -3.73
N PHE A 106 1.31 -18.05 -3.15
CA PHE A 106 2.25 -16.93 -3.11
C PHE A 106 3.25 -17.04 -1.96
N ASP A 107 4.50 -16.67 -2.23
CA ASP A 107 5.56 -16.55 -1.22
C ASP A 107 5.41 -15.27 -0.43
N TYR A 108 4.86 -14.23 -1.09
CA TYR A 108 4.71 -12.91 -0.52
C TYR A 108 3.41 -12.26 -1.03
N VAL A 109 2.64 -11.70 -0.11
CA VAL A 109 1.44 -10.91 -0.42
C VAL A 109 1.63 -9.52 0.16
N GLN A 110 1.38 -8.49 -0.65
CA GLN A 110 1.44 -7.11 -0.19
C GLN A 110 0.15 -6.35 -0.47
N CYS A 111 -0.21 -5.46 0.46
CA CYS A 111 -1.27 -4.48 0.32
C CYS A 111 -0.72 -3.10 0.74
N VAL A 112 -0.11 -2.39 -0.22
CA VAL A 112 0.61 -1.14 0.04
C VAL A 112 -0.24 0.05 -0.35
N ARG A 113 -0.56 0.93 0.62
CA ARG A 113 -1.41 2.13 0.45
C ARG A 113 -2.82 1.86 -0.08
N THR A 114 -3.34 0.67 0.18
CA THR A 114 -4.68 0.23 -0.25
C THR A 114 -5.53 -0.20 0.94
N PHE A 115 -4.91 -0.75 1.98
CA PHE A 115 -5.60 -1.35 3.12
C PHE A 115 -6.60 -0.40 3.79
N HIS A 116 -6.29 0.87 3.88
CA HIS A 116 -7.16 1.90 4.47
C HIS A 116 -8.39 2.27 3.62
N PHE A 117 -8.56 1.67 2.45
CA PHE A 117 -9.79 1.76 1.63
C PHE A 117 -10.65 0.50 1.73
N LEU A 118 -10.16 -0.58 2.32
CA LEU A 118 -10.89 -1.85 2.39
C LEU A 118 -11.97 -1.80 3.49
N PRO A 119 -13.26 -1.99 3.15
CA PRO A 119 -14.35 -1.89 4.12
C PRO A 119 -14.40 -3.09 5.08
N LYS A 120 -13.79 -4.22 4.71
CA LYS A 120 -13.72 -5.44 5.49
C LYS A 120 -12.26 -5.91 5.64
N PRO A 121 -11.45 -5.20 6.45
CA PRO A 121 -10.00 -5.44 6.53
C PRO A 121 -9.63 -6.84 7.03
N VAL A 122 -10.43 -7.43 7.93
CA VAL A 122 -10.18 -8.80 8.43
C VAL A 122 -10.45 -9.83 7.33
N ASP A 123 -11.53 -9.68 6.54
CA ASP A 123 -11.82 -10.57 5.41
C ASP A 123 -10.71 -10.49 4.37
N ALA A 124 -10.21 -9.28 4.09
CA ALA A 124 -9.07 -9.08 3.21
C ALA A 124 -7.81 -9.81 3.70
N LEU A 125 -7.48 -9.69 4.99
CA LEU A 125 -6.34 -10.39 5.59
C LEU A 125 -6.51 -11.92 5.57
N GLN A 126 -7.73 -12.42 5.77
CA GLN A 126 -8.02 -13.87 5.65
C GLN A 126 -7.82 -14.34 4.20
N GLY A 127 -8.24 -13.56 3.21
CA GLY A 127 -7.98 -13.84 1.81
C GLY A 127 -6.48 -13.84 1.49
N MET A 128 -5.71 -12.86 2.01
CA MET A 128 -4.25 -12.82 1.88
C MET A 128 -3.58 -14.02 2.56
N PHE A 129 -4.03 -14.40 3.76
CA PHE A 129 -3.56 -15.59 4.47
C PHE A 129 -3.81 -16.87 3.64
N THR A 130 -5.00 -17.00 3.05
CA THR A 130 -5.35 -18.16 2.21
C THR A 130 -4.45 -18.22 0.98
N ALA A 131 -4.17 -17.08 0.35
CA ALA A 131 -3.31 -16.97 -0.83
C ALA A 131 -1.83 -17.31 -0.55
N LEU A 132 -1.36 -17.12 0.69
CA LEU A 132 0.01 -17.44 1.10
C LEU A 132 0.24 -18.94 1.24
N ARG A 133 1.38 -19.43 0.78
CA ARG A 133 1.92 -20.74 1.15
C ARG A 133 2.43 -20.74 2.60
N SER A 134 2.73 -21.92 3.16
CA SER A 134 3.38 -22.04 4.46
C SER A 134 4.68 -21.25 4.50
N SER A 135 4.91 -20.51 5.59
CA SER A 135 6.04 -19.57 5.78
C SER A 135 6.05 -18.40 4.77
N GLY A 136 4.94 -18.16 4.08
CA GLY A 136 4.76 -16.98 3.24
C GLY A 136 4.49 -15.73 4.06
N LYS A 137 4.90 -14.56 3.55
CA LYS A 137 4.82 -13.29 4.30
C LYS A 137 3.76 -12.36 3.73
N CYS A 138 3.07 -11.65 4.63
CA CYS A 138 2.07 -10.64 4.32
C CYS A 138 2.54 -9.27 4.81
N LEU A 139 2.63 -8.29 3.91
CA LEU A 139 2.90 -6.88 4.23
C LEU A 139 1.65 -6.04 4.00
N VAL A 140 1.25 -5.30 5.01
CA VAL A 140 0.20 -4.29 4.89
C VAL A 140 0.75 -2.94 5.31
N THR A 141 0.47 -1.88 4.53
CA THR A 141 0.72 -0.50 4.96
C THR A 141 -0.59 0.28 5.02
N PHE A 142 -0.68 1.20 5.98
CA PHE A 142 -1.92 1.93 6.28
C PHE A 142 -1.65 3.33 6.80
N GLU A 143 -2.67 4.18 6.75
CA GLU A 143 -2.65 5.52 7.33
C GLU A 143 -2.85 5.43 8.84
N THR A 144 -1.97 6.10 9.60
CA THR A 144 -1.92 6.01 11.06
C THR A 144 -3.01 6.86 11.72
N ASP A 145 -3.73 6.30 12.71
CA ASP A 145 -4.58 7.05 13.64
C ASP A 145 -3.75 7.52 14.84
N ASN A 146 -3.49 8.81 14.89
CA ASN A 146 -2.83 9.48 16.04
C ASN A 146 -3.40 10.88 16.27
N LEU A 147 -3.01 11.49 17.41
CA LEU A 147 -3.50 12.82 17.80
C LEU A 147 -3.24 13.89 16.73
N PHE A 148 -2.08 13.84 16.07
CA PHE A 148 -1.74 14.82 15.03
C PHE A 148 -2.62 14.63 13.78
N ARG A 149 -2.90 13.38 13.38
CA ARG A 149 -3.84 13.09 12.30
C ARG A 149 -5.25 13.62 12.64
N ARG A 150 -5.72 13.38 13.85
CA ARG A 150 -7.04 13.87 14.31
C ARG A 150 -7.10 15.40 14.33
N PHE A 151 -6.02 16.06 14.75
CA PHE A 151 -5.88 17.52 14.67
C PHE A 151 -5.97 18.01 13.21
N LEU A 152 -5.22 17.40 12.29
CA LEU A 152 -5.28 17.76 10.87
C LEU A 152 -6.69 17.59 10.28
N LEU A 153 -7.37 16.48 10.59
CA LEU A 153 -8.74 16.22 10.14
C LEU A 153 -9.75 17.24 10.70
N PHE A 154 -9.58 17.65 11.94
CA PHE A 154 -10.42 18.70 12.57
C PHE A 154 -10.35 20.02 11.79
N PHE A 155 -9.18 20.37 11.25
CA PHE A 155 -8.98 21.54 10.40
C PHE A 155 -9.24 21.29 8.90
N GLY A 156 -9.88 20.18 8.54
CA GLY A 156 -10.18 19.84 7.15
C GLY A 156 -8.95 19.46 6.31
N ILE A 157 -7.83 19.16 6.95
CA ILE A 157 -6.60 18.74 6.27
C ILE A 157 -6.54 17.21 6.26
N GLY A 158 -6.88 16.63 5.13
CA GLY A 158 -6.97 15.17 4.94
C GLY A 158 -8.33 14.76 4.37
N THR A 159 -8.61 13.47 4.40
CA THR A 159 -9.89 12.94 3.93
C THR A 159 -10.54 12.06 5.01
N SER A 160 -11.85 12.23 5.21
CA SER A 160 -12.67 11.35 6.07
C SER A 160 -13.15 10.09 5.33
N GLU A 161 -12.75 9.92 4.07
CA GLU A 161 -13.25 8.85 3.19
C GLU A 161 -12.43 7.56 3.26
N GLN A 162 -11.42 7.51 4.12
CA GLN A 162 -10.57 6.33 4.37
C GLN A 162 -10.54 5.99 5.86
N TYR A 163 -10.11 4.76 6.15
CA TYR A 163 -9.92 4.31 7.52
C TYR A 163 -8.52 4.69 8.02
N TYR A 164 -8.44 5.01 9.31
CA TYR A 164 -7.19 5.25 10.00
C TYR A 164 -7.05 4.19 11.10
N TYR A 165 -5.86 3.62 11.25
CA TYR A 165 -5.62 2.53 12.19
C TYR A 165 -4.46 2.84 13.13
N LYS A 166 -4.51 2.31 14.34
CA LYS A 166 -3.33 2.14 15.18
C LYS A 166 -2.62 0.83 14.79
N ILE A 167 -1.31 0.76 14.99
CA ILE A 167 -0.54 -0.47 14.73
C ILE A 167 -1.14 -1.64 15.49
N SER A 168 -1.47 -1.47 16.79
CA SER A 168 -2.09 -2.49 17.64
C SER A 168 -3.38 -3.08 17.07
N ASP A 169 -4.20 -2.24 16.43
CA ASP A 169 -5.47 -2.70 15.86
C ASP A 169 -5.22 -3.59 14.64
N VAL A 170 -4.24 -3.21 13.79
CA VAL A 170 -3.88 -4.01 12.61
C VAL A 170 -3.17 -5.30 13.03
N GLU A 171 -2.30 -5.27 14.03
CA GLU A 171 -1.68 -6.48 14.60
C GLU A 171 -2.74 -7.46 15.11
N ALA A 172 -3.77 -6.97 15.83
CA ALA A 172 -4.88 -7.79 16.29
C ALA A 172 -5.69 -8.38 15.11
N MET A 173 -5.88 -7.62 14.02
CA MET A 173 -6.51 -8.13 12.78
C MET A 173 -5.67 -9.23 12.12
N PHE A 174 -4.33 -9.09 12.09
CA PHE A 174 -3.42 -10.11 11.58
C PHE A 174 -3.58 -11.43 12.37
N LEU A 175 -3.54 -11.37 13.71
CA LEU A 175 -3.74 -12.53 14.56
C LEU A 175 -5.10 -13.18 14.33
N LYS A 176 -6.16 -12.36 14.21
CA LYS A 176 -7.52 -12.86 13.93
C LYS A 176 -7.61 -13.54 12.55
N ALA A 177 -6.82 -13.12 11.57
CA ALA A 177 -6.74 -13.72 10.25
C ALA A 177 -5.86 -14.98 10.18
N GLY A 178 -5.16 -15.34 11.28
CA GLY A 178 -4.26 -16.49 11.36
C GLY A 178 -2.79 -16.17 11.06
N LEU A 179 -2.44 -14.90 10.86
CA LEU A 179 -1.08 -14.45 10.59
C LEU A 179 -0.32 -14.16 11.90
N THR A 180 0.91 -14.63 12.02
CA THR A 180 1.81 -14.27 13.12
C THR A 180 2.54 -12.97 12.80
N VAL A 181 2.45 -11.97 13.68
CA VAL A 181 3.16 -10.70 13.46
C VAL A 181 4.66 -10.88 13.65
N VAL A 182 5.44 -10.56 12.61
CA VAL A 182 6.90 -10.65 12.61
C VAL A 182 7.54 -9.30 12.91
N LYS A 183 6.96 -8.23 12.35
CA LYS A 183 7.50 -6.88 12.49
C LYS A 183 6.42 -5.84 12.23
N SER A 184 6.47 -4.75 12.97
CA SER A 184 5.65 -3.56 12.73
C SER A 184 6.46 -2.30 12.91
N GLY A 185 5.96 -1.17 12.40
CA GLY A 185 6.62 0.12 12.53
C GLY A 185 6.12 1.15 11.54
N SER A 186 6.91 2.21 11.36
CA SER A 186 6.53 3.35 10.54
C SER A 186 7.35 3.41 9.26
N VAL A 187 6.67 3.63 8.13
CA VAL A 187 7.29 3.86 6.81
C VAL A 187 7.65 5.33 6.65
N MET A 188 6.72 6.22 7.00
CA MET A 188 6.86 7.66 6.91
C MET A 188 6.20 8.35 8.09
N ARG A 189 6.86 9.39 8.61
CA ARG A 189 6.39 10.15 9.78
C ARG A 189 5.82 11.51 9.39
N ILE A 190 6.33 12.13 8.32
CA ILE A 190 5.84 13.40 7.79
C ILE A 190 4.76 13.12 6.72
N PRO A 191 3.67 13.92 6.67
CA PRO A 191 2.64 13.76 5.65
C PRO A 191 3.22 13.81 4.22
N VAL A 192 2.81 12.89 3.36
CA VAL A 192 3.25 12.84 1.96
C VAL A 192 2.96 14.13 1.20
N THR A 193 1.89 14.84 1.56
CA THR A 193 1.53 16.15 1.00
C THR A 193 2.57 17.23 1.26
N VAL A 194 3.28 17.15 2.40
CA VAL A 194 4.39 18.06 2.73
C VAL A 194 5.58 17.78 1.81
N TYR A 195 5.93 16.49 1.61
CA TYR A 195 6.97 16.11 0.66
C TYR A 195 6.67 16.58 -0.76
N ARG A 196 5.45 16.39 -1.25
CA ARG A 196 5.04 16.79 -2.60
C ARG A 196 5.18 18.28 -2.86
N ARG A 197 5.00 19.13 -1.85
CA ARG A 197 5.12 20.59 -1.93
C ARG A 197 6.51 21.11 -1.62
N CYS A 198 7.42 20.24 -1.14
CA CYS A 198 8.75 20.64 -0.72
C CYS A 198 9.65 20.97 -1.92
N PRO A 199 10.28 22.14 -1.96
CA PRO A 199 11.30 22.45 -2.97
C PRO A 199 12.49 21.50 -2.84
N ARG A 200 13.16 21.22 -3.98
CA ARG A 200 14.31 20.31 -4.03
C ARG A 200 15.42 20.68 -3.02
N SER A 201 15.65 21.98 -2.85
CA SER A 201 16.66 22.50 -1.91
C SER A 201 16.41 22.17 -0.44
N PHE A 202 15.14 21.95 -0.04
CA PHE A 202 14.75 21.65 1.35
C PHE A 202 14.48 20.14 1.60
N LEU A 203 14.52 19.32 0.57
CA LEU A 203 14.18 17.90 0.70
C LEU A 203 15.10 17.14 1.67
N TRP A 204 16.39 17.52 1.75
CA TRP A 204 17.34 16.90 2.68
C TRP A 204 17.01 17.20 4.14
N ILE A 205 16.47 18.39 4.44
CA ILE A 205 15.99 18.76 5.78
C ILE A 205 14.78 17.90 6.15
N LEU A 206 13.80 17.79 5.24
CA LEU A 206 12.63 16.94 5.49
C LEU A 206 13.01 15.48 5.76
N LYS A 207 13.98 14.94 5.03
CA LYS A 207 14.49 13.56 5.26
C LYS A 207 15.06 13.37 6.67
N ARG A 208 15.76 14.39 7.19
CA ARG A 208 16.28 14.35 8.56
C ARG A 208 15.16 14.49 9.58
N LEU A 209 14.24 15.43 9.36
CA LEU A 209 13.09 15.65 10.24
C LEU A 209 12.17 14.43 10.28
N ASP A 210 11.97 13.73 9.19
CA ASP A 210 11.12 12.52 9.15
C ASP A 210 11.60 11.45 10.14
N ARG A 211 12.91 11.29 10.28
CA ARG A 211 13.50 10.33 11.26
C ARG A 211 13.27 10.73 12.71
N LEU A 212 13.16 12.02 12.97
CA LEU A 212 13.03 12.60 14.31
C LEU A 212 11.58 12.92 14.68
N TRP A 213 10.67 12.96 13.69
CA TRP A 213 9.28 13.32 13.92
C TRP A 213 8.58 12.27 14.79
N PRO A 214 7.97 12.69 15.93
CA PRO A 214 7.48 11.73 16.92
C PRO A 214 6.20 11.00 16.51
N LEU A 215 5.43 11.58 15.58
CA LEU A 215 4.09 11.09 15.24
C LEU A 215 4.07 10.55 13.81
N PRO A 216 4.02 9.22 13.63
CA PRO A 216 4.00 8.61 12.31
C PRO A 216 2.70 8.93 11.57
N MET A 217 2.81 9.02 10.24
CA MET A 217 1.67 9.27 9.35
C MET A 217 1.30 8.04 8.53
N HIS A 218 2.25 7.11 8.39
CA HIS A 218 2.09 5.91 7.59
C HIS A 218 2.84 4.75 8.22
N ASP A 219 2.11 3.72 8.62
CA ASP A 219 2.63 2.56 9.33
C ASP A 219 2.51 1.27 8.51
N TYR A 220 3.17 0.23 8.99
CA TYR A 220 3.11 -1.11 8.41
C TYR A 220 3.05 -2.21 9.47
N VAL A 221 2.50 -3.34 9.06
CA VAL A 221 2.61 -4.64 9.76
C VAL A 221 3.06 -5.67 8.74
N LEU A 222 4.06 -6.45 9.11
CA LEU A 222 4.55 -7.63 8.40
C LEU A 222 4.23 -8.85 9.24
N GLY A 223 3.53 -9.80 8.67
CA GLY A 223 3.20 -11.09 9.30
C GLY A 223 3.67 -12.27 8.45
N GLU A 224 3.56 -13.46 9.02
CA GLU A 224 3.92 -14.74 8.41
C GLU A 224 2.81 -15.77 8.67
N LYS A 225 2.57 -16.65 7.70
CA LYS A 225 1.62 -17.77 7.77
C LYS A 225 2.25 -18.98 8.39
#